data_c297570916c9e961e2a63b9aee9f59bc
#
_entry.id   c297570916c9e961e2a63b9aee9f59bc
#
_cell.length_a   1.000
_cell.length_b   1.000
_cell.length_c   1.000
_cell.angle_alpha   90.00
_cell.angle_beta   90.00
_cell.angle_gamma   90.00
#
_symmetry.space_group_name_H-M   'P 1'
#
loop_
_entity.id
_entity.type
_entity.pdbx_description
1 polymer ?
#
loop_
_entity_poly.entity_id
_entity_poly.type
_entity_poly.pdbx_seq_one_letter_code
_entity_poly.pdbx_strand_id
1 'polypeptide(L)'
;DWVRMAPKARQAKGKARLNSYDKLMNEDIKEKEEKLEIFIPNGPRLGNKVIEAKHVAKAYGDKLLFDDLNFMLPPNGIVGVIGPNGAGKTTLFRLIMGLETVDKGEFEVGETVKVAYVDQQHSDIDPNKSVYQVISGGTELIRMGGRDINARAYLSRFNFSGGDQEKLCGVLSVSYTHLT
;
A
#
# COMPACT_ATOMS: atom_id res chain seq x y z
N ASP A 1 19.76 -18.23 30.82
CA ASP A 1 20.92 -18.00 31.71
C ASP A 1 21.65 -19.30 32.12
N TRP A 2 20.98 -20.46 32.29
CA TRP A 2 21.61 -21.73 32.65
C TRP A 2 22.64 -22.24 31.65
N VAL A 3 22.53 -21.91 30.33
CA VAL A 3 23.49 -22.29 29.26
C VAL A 3 24.86 -21.63 29.50
N ARG A 4 24.88 -20.41 30.03
CA ARG A 4 26.11 -19.65 30.32
C ARG A 4 26.76 -20.00 31.63
N MET A 5 26.05 -20.72 32.52
CA MET A 5 26.62 -21.12 33.79
C MET A 5 27.64 -22.24 33.64
N ALA A 6 28.78 -22.12 34.31
CA ALA A 6 29.77 -23.17 34.36
C ALA A 6 29.19 -24.45 35.01
N PRO A 7 29.43 -25.65 34.47
CA PRO A 7 28.98 -26.88 35.09
C PRO A 7 29.63 -27.05 36.46
N LYS A 8 28.81 -27.35 37.49
CA LYS A 8 29.35 -27.74 38.80
C LYS A 8 30.14 -29.02 38.65
N ALA A 9 31.28 -29.14 39.39
CA ALA A 9 32.27 -30.20 39.27
C ALA A 9 31.64 -31.59 38.99
N ARG A 10 32.17 -32.29 37.96
CA ARG A 10 31.79 -33.64 37.47
C ARG A 10 30.44 -33.81 36.78
N GLN A 11 29.73 -32.75 36.41
CA GLN A 11 28.53 -32.88 35.57
C GLN A 11 28.74 -32.15 34.22
N ALA A 12 28.88 -32.95 33.16
CA ALA A 12 28.81 -32.39 31.82
C ALA A 12 27.38 -31.94 31.49
N LYS A 13 27.23 -30.78 30.85
CA LYS A 13 25.91 -30.34 30.31
C LYS A 13 25.37 -31.42 29.39
N GLY A 14 24.20 -31.94 29.65
CA GLY A 14 23.59 -32.98 28.83
C GLY A 14 23.48 -32.54 27.39
N LYS A 15 24.08 -33.29 26.46
CA LYS A 15 24.11 -33.00 25.02
C LYS A 15 22.71 -32.81 24.44
N ALA A 16 21.72 -33.53 24.99
CA ALA A 16 20.33 -33.40 24.65
C ALA A 16 19.73 -32.02 24.98
N ARG A 17 20.12 -31.44 26.13
CA ARG A 17 19.66 -30.09 26.53
C ARG A 17 20.28 -28.97 25.70
N LEU A 18 21.54 -29.11 25.34
CA LEU A 18 22.21 -28.18 24.44
C LEU A 18 21.57 -28.23 23.01
N ASN A 19 21.34 -29.44 22.49
CA ASN A 19 20.68 -29.62 21.22
C ASN A 19 19.24 -29.10 21.23
N SER A 20 18.51 -29.25 22.34
CA SER A 20 17.16 -28.66 22.47
C SER A 20 17.19 -27.13 22.53
N TYR A 21 18.20 -26.56 23.19
CA TYR A 21 18.39 -25.10 23.24
C TYR A 21 18.75 -24.55 21.83
N ASP A 22 19.69 -25.19 21.13
CA ASP A 22 20.08 -24.82 19.78
C ASP A 22 18.92 -24.98 18.80
N LYS A 23 18.08 -26.01 18.98
CA LYS A 23 16.88 -26.21 18.17
C LYS A 23 15.84 -25.11 18.43
N LEU A 24 15.60 -24.73 19.69
CA LEU A 24 14.71 -23.63 20.06
C LEU A 24 15.25 -22.28 19.53
N MET A 25 16.54 -22.01 19.65
CA MET A 25 17.15 -20.80 19.08
C MET A 25 17.02 -20.77 17.56
N ASN A 26 17.18 -21.90 16.88
CA ASN A 26 17.04 -22.00 15.44
C ASN A 26 15.55 -22.02 14.98
N GLU A 27 14.62 -22.41 15.84
CA GLU A 27 13.17 -22.29 15.58
C GLU A 27 12.68 -20.85 15.79
N ASP A 28 13.25 -20.09 16.74
CA ASP A 28 12.98 -18.65 16.92
C ASP A 28 13.58 -17.79 15.80
N ILE A 29 14.62 -18.29 15.11
CA ILE A 29 15.26 -17.66 13.94
C ILE A 29 14.51 -18.00 12.62
N LYS A 30 13.65 -19.02 12.58
CA LYS A 30 12.64 -19.06 11.56
C LYS A 30 11.75 -17.85 11.78
N GLU A 31 12.12 -16.73 11.12
CA GLU A 31 11.22 -15.63 10.87
C GLU A 31 9.86 -16.24 10.59
N LYS A 32 8.90 -15.99 11.46
CA LYS A 32 7.52 -16.14 11.09
C LYS A 32 7.43 -15.35 9.80
N GLU A 33 7.38 -16.02 8.67
CA GLU A 33 6.87 -15.44 7.45
C GLU A 33 5.44 -15.02 7.81
N GLU A 34 5.34 -13.81 8.32
CA GLU A 34 4.06 -13.20 8.62
C GLU A 34 3.38 -13.06 7.27
N LYS A 35 2.46 -13.98 7.01
CA LYS A 35 1.65 -13.94 5.80
C LYS A 35 0.97 -12.58 5.79
N LEU A 36 1.34 -11.76 4.82
CA LEU A 36 0.72 -10.47 4.59
C LEU A 36 -0.76 -10.71 4.25
N GLU A 37 -1.63 -10.58 5.22
CA GLU A 37 -3.09 -10.67 5.03
C GLU A 37 -3.66 -9.29 4.78
N ILE A 38 -3.65 -8.86 3.53
CA ILE A 38 -4.32 -7.63 3.14
C ILE A 38 -5.82 -7.92 3.02
N PHE A 39 -6.60 -7.42 3.97
CA PHE A 39 -8.05 -7.46 3.90
C PHE A 39 -8.56 -6.10 3.43
N ILE A 40 -9.12 -6.07 2.23
CA ILE A 40 -9.84 -4.90 1.69
C ILE A 40 -11.33 -5.21 1.77
N PRO A 41 -12.10 -4.48 2.61
CA PRO A 41 -13.54 -4.71 2.68
C PRO A 41 -14.20 -4.38 1.33
N ASN A 42 -15.18 -5.17 0.96
CA ASN A 42 -15.95 -4.91 -0.26
C ASN A 42 -16.61 -3.54 -0.17
N GLY A 43 -16.42 -2.74 -1.19
CA GLY A 43 -17.10 -1.46 -1.37
C GLY A 43 -18.56 -1.64 -1.80
N PRO A 44 -19.33 -0.55 -1.91
CA PRO A 44 -20.66 -0.60 -2.51
C PRO A 44 -20.54 -1.12 -3.95
N ARG A 45 -21.60 -1.79 -4.41
CA ARG A 45 -21.64 -2.34 -5.77
C ARG A 45 -21.50 -1.19 -6.78
N LEU A 46 -20.51 -1.29 -7.65
CA LEU A 46 -20.33 -0.37 -8.77
C LEU A 46 -21.45 -0.57 -9.80
N GLY A 47 -21.94 0.51 -10.40
CA GLY A 47 -22.84 0.46 -11.53
C GLY A 47 -22.20 -0.22 -12.75
N ASN A 48 -22.96 -0.37 -13.81
CA ASN A 48 -22.46 -0.98 -15.06
C ASN A 48 -21.37 -0.14 -15.75
N LYS A 49 -21.38 1.17 -15.54
CA LYS A 49 -20.38 2.11 -16.04
C LYS A 49 -19.49 2.55 -14.89
N VAL A 50 -18.20 2.26 -14.98
CA VAL A 50 -17.21 2.71 -13.99
C VAL A 50 -16.51 3.97 -14.51
N ILE A 51 -15.85 3.87 -15.66
CA ILE A 51 -15.24 4.99 -16.36
C ILE A 51 -15.46 4.76 -17.85
N GLU A 52 -15.91 5.79 -18.54
CA GLU A 52 -16.11 5.76 -19.99
C GLU A 52 -15.45 7.00 -20.62
N ALA A 53 -14.65 6.80 -21.64
CA ALA A 53 -14.07 7.84 -22.47
C ALA A 53 -14.58 7.70 -23.91
N LYS A 54 -15.11 8.78 -24.48
CA LYS A 54 -15.65 8.82 -25.83
C LYS A 54 -15.00 9.95 -26.61
N HIS A 55 -14.29 9.58 -27.67
CA HIS A 55 -13.65 10.53 -28.58
C HIS A 55 -12.81 11.59 -27.86
N VAL A 56 -12.13 11.19 -26.78
CA VAL A 56 -11.39 12.11 -25.92
C VAL A 56 -10.09 12.51 -26.61
N ALA A 57 -9.88 13.82 -26.73
CA ALA A 57 -8.62 14.41 -27.16
C ALA A 57 -8.06 15.33 -26.06
N LYS A 58 -6.74 15.35 -25.95
CA LYS A 58 -6.01 16.24 -25.04
C LYS A 58 -4.67 16.64 -25.63
N ALA A 59 -4.40 17.94 -25.63
CA ALA A 59 -3.13 18.52 -26.03
C ALA A 59 -2.64 19.54 -24.98
N TYR A 60 -1.36 19.81 -24.97
CA TYR A 60 -0.75 20.94 -24.25
C TYR A 60 0.08 21.76 -25.24
N GLY A 61 -0.44 22.93 -25.60
CA GLY A 61 0.12 23.74 -26.70
C GLY A 61 0.18 22.93 -28.00
N ASP A 62 1.35 22.82 -28.58
CA ASP A 62 1.56 22.06 -29.84
C ASP A 62 1.73 20.55 -29.61
N LYS A 63 1.78 20.09 -28.36
CA LYS A 63 1.97 18.68 -28.04
C LYS A 63 0.63 17.96 -27.87
N LEU A 64 0.24 17.21 -28.89
CA LEU A 64 -0.89 16.29 -28.84
C LEU A 64 -0.48 15.07 -27.96
N LEU A 65 -1.25 14.76 -26.92
CA LEU A 65 -1.03 13.59 -26.08
C LEU A 65 -1.83 12.39 -26.58
N PHE A 66 -3.10 12.58 -26.83
CA PHE A 66 -3.97 11.57 -27.44
C PHE A 66 -5.09 12.28 -28.22
N ASP A 67 -5.49 11.62 -29.29
CA ASP A 67 -6.58 12.03 -30.17
C ASP A 67 -7.50 10.82 -30.32
N ASP A 68 -8.81 11.06 -30.21
CA ASP A 68 -9.84 10.03 -30.36
C ASP A 68 -9.68 8.80 -29.41
N LEU A 69 -9.33 9.06 -28.16
CA LEU A 69 -9.21 8.01 -27.14
C LEU A 69 -10.60 7.50 -26.74
N ASN A 70 -10.83 6.21 -26.96
CA ASN A 70 -12.07 5.53 -26.62
C ASN A 70 -11.79 4.32 -25.76
N PHE A 71 -12.34 4.27 -24.56
CA PHE A 71 -12.31 3.07 -23.72
C PHE A 71 -13.43 3.07 -22.68
N MET A 72 -13.72 1.88 -22.16
CA MET A 72 -14.62 1.68 -21.04
C MET A 72 -13.98 0.74 -20.03
N LEU A 73 -13.94 1.17 -18.77
CA LEU A 73 -13.50 0.33 -17.65
C LEU A 73 -14.72 -0.39 -17.07
N PRO A 74 -14.78 -1.72 -17.17
CA PRO A 74 -15.88 -2.50 -16.58
C PRO A 74 -15.73 -2.60 -15.07
N PRO A 75 -16.82 -2.92 -14.34
CA PRO A 75 -16.75 -3.25 -12.92
C PRO A 75 -15.78 -4.39 -12.68
N ASN A 76 -14.97 -4.29 -11.63
CA ASN A 76 -13.91 -5.26 -11.27
C ASN A 76 -12.84 -5.49 -12.36
N GLY A 77 -12.78 -4.62 -13.37
CA GLY A 77 -11.74 -4.67 -14.40
C GLY A 77 -10.41 -4.11 -13.88
N ILE A 78 -9.30 -4.64 -14.40
CA ILE A 78 -7.96 -4.10 -14.20
C ILE A 78 -7.44 -3.66 -15.57
N VAL A 79 -7.02 -2.41 -15.67
CA VAL A 79 -6.46 -1.84 -16.89
C VAL A 79 -5.05 -1.33 -16.62
N GLY A 80 -4.08 -1.81 -17.40
CA GLY A 80 -2.70 -1.32 -17.41
C GLY A 80 -2.51 -0.22 -18.41
N VAL A 81 -1.98 0.94 -17.97
CA VAL A 81 -1.61 2.05 -18.85
C VAL A 81 -0.10 2.05 -19.04
N ILE A 82 0.36 1.70 -20.25
CA ILE A 82 1.77 1.56 -20.60
C ILE A 82 2.14 2.58 -21.67
N GLY A 83 3.33 3.14 -21.53
CA GLY A 83 3.86 4.10 -22.53
C GLY A 83 5.12 4.80 -22.05
N PRO A 84 5.88 5.45 -22.93
CA PRO A 84 7.09 6.19 -22.58
C PRO A 84 6.79 7.40 -21.66
N ASN A 85 7.84 8.00 -21.12
CA ASN A 85 7.69 9.22 -20.32
C ASN A 85 7.19 10.36 -21.23
N GLY A 86 6.24 11.14 -20.69
CA GLY A 86 5.61 12.22 -21.43
C GLY A 86 4.51 11.80 -22.45
N ALA A 87 4.11 10.51 -22.48
CA ALA A 87 3.03 10.01 -23.33
C ALA A 87 1.61 10.40 -22.87
N GLY A 88 1.48 11.11 -21.73
CA GLY A 88 0.17 11.54 -21.25
C GLY A 88 -0.45 10.64 -20.17
N LYS A 89 0.27 9.62 -19.64
CA LYS A 89 -0.26 8.73 -18.61
C LYS A 89 -0.78 9.48 -17.38
N THR A 90 0.02 10.37 -16.84
CA THR A 90 -0.37 11.20 -15.67
C THR A 90 -1.55 12.12 -16.01
N THR A 91 -1.62 12.65 -17.23
CA THR A 91 -2.73 13.48 -17.71
C THR A 91 -4.02 12.67 -17.77
N LEU A 92 -3.96 11.43 -18.25
CA LEU A 92 -5.11 10.53 -18.26
C LEU A 92 -5.65 10.30 -16.84
N PHE A 93 -4.78 10.04 -15.85
CA PHE A 93 -5.21 9.90 -14.47
C PHE A 93 -5.79 11.20 -13.89
N ARG A 94 -5.25 12.37 -14.25
CA ARG A 94 -5.81 13.67 -13.84
C ARG A 94 -7.20 13.90 -14.42
N LEU A 95 -7.44 13.48 -15.66
CA LEU A 95 -8.77 13.52 -16.27
C LEU A 95 -9.76 12.62 -15.54
N ILE A 96 -9.34 11.39 -15.19
CA ILE A 96 -10.14 10.46 -14.39
C ILE A 96 -10.53 11.05 -13.04
N MET A 97 -9.61 11.76 -12.42
CA MET A 97 -9.84 12.42 -11.11
C MET A 97 -10.63 13.74 -11.21
N GLY A 98 -10.92 14.21 -12.41
CA GLY A 98 -11.57 15.52 -12.63
C GLY A 98 -10.66 16.71 -12.31
N LEU A 99 -9.35 16.51 -12.21
CA LEU A 99 -8.36 17.57 -11.97
C LEU A 99 -7.97 18.30 -13.26
N GLU A 100 -8.31 17.74 -14.40
CA GLU A 100 -8.10 18.29 -15.75
C GLU A 100 -9.38 18.14 -16.57
N THR A 101 -9.51 18.97 -17.60
CA THR A 101 -10.62 18.90 -18.55
C THR A 101 -10.15 18.39 -19.91
N VAL A 102 -11.02 17.69 -20.60
CA VAL A 102 -10.77 17.25 -21.99
C VAL A 102 -10.88 18.45 -22.94
N ASP A 103 -10.11 18.43 -24.02
CA ASP A 103 -10.22 19.46 -25.07
C ASP A 103 -11.32 19.11 -26.06
N LYS A 104 -11.55 17.80 -26.31
CA LYS A 104 -12.66 17.28 -27.13
C LYS A 104 -13.13 15.96 -26.51
N GLY A 105 -14.35 15.60 -26.86
CA GLY A 105 -14.96 14.36 -26.42
C GLY A 105 -15.57 14.45 -25.03
N GLU A 106 -15.89 13.30 -24.46
CA GLU A 106 -16.59 13.19 -23.20
C GLU A 106 -15.91 12.16 -22.30
N PHE A 107 -15.77 12.51 -21.03
CA PHE A 107 -15.21 11.65 -20.01
C PHE A 107 -16.20 11.51 -18.87
N GLU A 108 -16.71 10.30 -18.67
CA GLU A 108 -17.75 10.01 -17.69
C GLU A 108 -17.20 9.06 -16.60
N VAL A 109 -17.36 9.46 -15.36
CA VAL A 109 -17.11 8.60 -14.17
C VAL A 109 -18.46 8.28 -13.57
N GLY A 110 -18.74 7.01 -13.33
CA GLY A 110 -20.00 6.55 -12.79
C GLY A 110 -20.34 7.19 -11.43
N GLU A 111 -21.59 7.56 -11.19
CA GLU A 111 -22.05 8.26 -9.97
C GLU A 111 -21.74 7.50 -8.66
N THR A 112 -21.69 6.17 -8.73
CA THR A 112 -21.38 5.32 -7.57
C THR A 112 -19.90 5.08 -7.35
N VAL A 113 -19.03 5.61 -8.24
CA VAL A 113 -17.60 5.41 -8.23
C VAL A 113 -16.94 6.43 -7.32
N LYS A 114 -16.18 5.97 -6.34
CA LYS A 114 -15.27 6.80 -5.56
C LYS A 114 -13.86 6.57 -6.08
N VAL A 115 -13.32 7.57 -6.75
CA VAL A 115 -11.96 7.52 -7.28
C VAL A 115 -10.97 7.77 -6.13
N ALA A 116 -9.96 6.90 -6.00
CA ALA A 116 -8.81 7.11 -5.16
C ALA A 116 -7.55 7.08 -6.04
N TYR A 117 -6.61 7.94 -5.75
CA TYR A 117 -5.35 8.04 -6.49
C TYR A 117 -4.16 7.88 -5.54
N VAL A 118 -3.20 7.09 -5.95
CA VAL A 118 -1.93 6.95 -5.23
C VAL A 118 -0.83 7.51 -6.13
N ASP A 119 -0.23 8.60 -5.68
CA ASP A 119 0.88 9.25 -6.36
C ASP A 119 2.21 8.58 -5.99
N GLN A 120 3.15 8.56 -6.93
CA GLN A 120 4.53 8.11 -6.68
C GLN A 120 5.28 9.00 -5.70
N GLN A 121 4.92 10.27 -5.62
CA GLN A 121 5.57 11.26 -4.74
C GLN A 121 5.00 11.25 -3.32
N HIS A 122 3.90 10.51 -3.07
CA HIS A 122 3.23 10.46 -1.77
C HIS A 122 2.98 11.84 -1.14
N SER A 123 2.68 12.84 -1.99
CA SER A 123 2.52 14.25 -1.58
C SER A 123 1.43 14.45 -0.53
N ASP A 124 0.49 13.54 -0.44
CA ASP A 124 -0.62 13.58 0.53
C ASP A 124 -0.23 13.08 1.93
N ILE A 125 0.97 12.50 2.08
CA ILE A 125 1.45 11.98 3.36
C ILE A 125 2.34 13.03 4.02
N ASP A 126 1.93 13.49 5.21
CA ASP A 126 2.74 14.39 6.03
C ASP A 126 3.99 13.63 6.55
N PRO A 127 5.21 14.02 6.13
CA PRO A 127 6.43 13.33 6.50
C PRO A 127 6.75 13.39 8.01
N ASN A 128 6.15 14.36 8.73
CA ASN A 128 6.35 14.55 10.16
C ASN A 128 5.39 13.74 11.02
N LYS A 129 4.43 13.05 10.42
CA LYS A 129 3.53 12.13 11.12
C LYS A 129 4.06 10.72 11.12
N SER A 130 3.80 9.98 12.21
CA SER A 130 4.09 8.56 12.25
C SER A 130 3.11 7.77 11.38
N VAL A 131 3.51 6.56 10.98
CA VAL A 131 2.63 5.64 10.23
C VAL A 131 1.29 5.45 10.96
N TYR A 132 1.35 5.28 12.28
CA TYR A 132 0.16 5.19 13.11
C TYR A 132 -0.74 6.43 13.00
N GLN A 133 -0.17 7.62 13.10
CA GLN A 133 -0.92 8.88 13.02
C GLN A 133 -1.56 9.10 11.64
N VAL A 134 -0.87 8.74 10.56
CA VAL A 134 -1.39 8.87 9.19
C VAL A 134 -2.60 7.95 8.98
N ILE A 135 -2.49 6.69 9.41
CA ILE A 135 -3.56 5.69 9.17
C ILE A 135 -4.74 5.87 10.12
N SER A 136 -4.47 6.18 11.40
CA SER A 136 -5.52 6.25 12.42
C SER A 136 -6.11 7.64 12.62
N GLY A 137 -5.47 8.69 12.07
CA GLY A 137 -5.79 10.07 12.42
C GLY A 137 -5.54 10.39 13.90
N GLY A 138 -4.74 9.55 14.60
CA GLY A 138 -4.48 9.67 16.03
C GLY A 138 -5.52 8.97 16.93
N THR A 139 -6.49 8.26 16.34
CA THR A 139 -7.50 7.49 17.08
C THR A 139 -7.08 6.04 17.26
N GLU A 140 -7.53 5.39 18.33
CA GLU A 140 -7.21 3.98 18.59
C GLU A 140 -7.98 3.04 17.66
N LEU A 141 -9.19 3.44 17.27
CA LEU A 141 -10.07 2.66 16.42
C LEU A 141 -10.26 3.36 15.06
N ILE A 142 -10.13 2.60 13.99
CA ILE A 142 -10.45 3.04 12.62
C ILE A 142 -11.72 2.34 12.14
N ARG A 143 -12.61 3.08 11.50
CA ARG A 143 -13.84 2.51 10.95
C ARG A 143 -13.62 2.03 9.54
N MET A 144 -13.76 0.72 9.33
CA MET A 144 -13.55 0.09 8.04
C MET A 144 -14.65 -0.93 7.74
N GLY A 145 -15.32 -0.77 6.60
CA GLY A 145 -16.42 -1.67 6.20
C GLY A 145 -17.55 -1.75 7.23
N GLY A 146 -17.83 -0.67 7.97
CA GLY A 146 -18.86 -0.61 9.00
C GLY A 146 -18.46 -1.24 10.35
N ARG A 147 -17.21 -1.65 10.52
CA ARG A 147 -16.66 -2.21 11.76
C ARG A 147 -15.56 -1.32 12.29
N ASP A 148 -15.45 -1.23 13.62
CA ASP A 148 -14.36 -0.57 14.29
C ASP A 148 -13.22 -1.57 14.49
N ILE A 149 -12.03 -1.24 13.99
CA ILE A 149 -10.83 -2.09 14.01
C ILE A 149 -9.74 -1.33 14.77
N ASN A 150 -9.01 -2.03 15.63
CA ASN A 150 -7.86 -1.42 16.28
C ASN A 150 -6.78 -1.08 15.25
N ALA A 151 -6.36 0.18 15.23
CA ALA A 151 -5.43 0.72 14.24
C ALA A 151 -4.05 0.03 14.27
N ARG A 152 -3.54 -0.29 15.46
CA ARG A 152 -2.25 -0.98 15.62
C ARG A 152 -2.31 -2.42 15.12
N ALA A 153 -3.39 -3.13 15.41
CA ALA A 153 -3.62 -4.47 14.91
C ALA A 153 -3.79 -4.49 13.38
N TYR A 154 -4.41 -3.45 12.83
CA TYR A 154 -4.52 -3.28 11.37
C TYR A 154 -3.15 -3.08 10.73
N LEU A 155 -2.33 -2.18 11.28
CA LEU A 155 -0.96 -1.93 10.80
C LEU A 155 -0.05 -3.16 10.88
N SER A 156 -0.18 -3.97 11.93
CA SER A 156 0.58 -5.22 12.05
C SER A 156 0.31 -6.21 10.93
N ARG A 157 -0.89 -6.18 10.32
CA ARG A 157 -1.21 -7.01 9.14
C ARG A 157 -0.43 -6.61 7.89
N PHE A 158 0.11 -5.40 7.86
CA PHE A 158 0.98 -4.88 6.79
C PHE A 158 2.46 -4.95 7.18
N ASN A 159 2.83 -5.81 8.13
CA ASN A 159 4.19 -5.99 8.63
C ASN A 159 4.81 -4.75 9.29
N PHE A 160 3.98 -3.78 9.70
CA PHE A 160 4.46 -2.71 10.56
C PHE A 160 4.48 -3.20 12.01
N SER A 161 5.66 -3.56 12.49
CA SER A 161 5.86 -3.91 13.92
C SER A 161 5.58 -2.72 14.84
N GLY A 162 5.45 -2.96 16.13
CA GLY A 162 5.16 -1.86 17.09
C GLY A 162 6.11 -0.67 16.96
N GLY A 163 7.41 -0.92 16.75
CA GLY A 163 8.41 0.13 16.55
C GLY A 163 8.27 0.84 15.21
N ASP A 164 7.87 0.13 14.14
CA ASP A 164 7.71 0.71 12.81
C ASP A 164 6.50 1.62 12.72
N GLN A 165 5.47 1.34 13.49
CA GLN A 165 4.26 2.16 13.57
C GLN A 165 4.51 3.57 14.09
N GLU A 166 5.52 3.73 14.93
CA GLU A 166 5.93 5.03 15.50
C GLU A 166 6.95 5.79 14.64
N LYS A 167 7.51 5.15 13.60
CA LYS A 167 8.44 5.81 12.69
C LYS A 167 7.73 6.90 11.90
N LEU A 168 8.42 8.03 11.70
CA LEU A 168 7.93 9.11 10.85
C LEU A 168 7.89 8.66 9.38
N CYS A 169 6.85 9.03 8.67
CA CYS A 169 6.67 8.65 7.27
C CYS A 169 7.81 9.16 6.38
N GLY A 170 8.37 10.33 6.69
CA GLY A 170 9.53 10.88 5.98
C GLY A 170 10.80 10.02 6.06
N VAL A 171 10.98 9.27 7.15
CA VAL A 171 12.14 8.38 7.32
C VAL A 171 11.95 7.09 6.51
N LEU A 172 10.73 6.59 6.35
CA LEU A 172 10.44 5.38 5.59
C LEU A 172 10.65 5.57 4.08
N SER A 173 10.38 6.76 3.57
CA SER A 173 10.58 7.10 2.15
C SER A 173 12.05 6.99 1.71
N VAL A 174 13.00 7.21 2.63
CA VAL A 174 14.45 7.18 2.33
C VAL A 174 15.00 5.75 2.25
N SER A 175 14.38 4.81 2.94
CA SER A 175 14.88 3.42 3.01
C SER A 175 14.67 2.63 1.70
N TYR A 176 13.77 3.06 0.82
CA TYR A 176 13.52 2.39 -0.47
C TYR A 176 14.48 2.79 -1.59
N THR A 177 15.24 3.88 -1.43
CA THR A 177 16.18 4.36 -2.47
C THR A 177 17.54 3.66 -2.45
N HIS A 178 17.81 2.77 -1.49
CA HIS A 178 19.09 2.07 -1.37
C HIS A 178 19.10 0.61 -1.86
N LEU A 179 18.06 0.17 -2.59
CA LEU A 179 17.96 -1.19 -3.15
C LEU A 179 17.97 -1.23 -4.68
N THR A 180 18.57 -0.22 -5.33
CA THR A 180 18.91 -0.27 -6.77
C THR A 180 20.39 -0.29 -6.99
#